data_17349eabc0539924919e84e10278064a
#
_entry.id   17349eabc0539924919e84e10278064a
#
_cell.length_a   1.000
_cell.length_b   1.000
_cell.length_c   1.000
_cell.angle_alpha   90.00
_cell.angle_beta   90.00
_cell.angle_gamma   90.00
#
_symmetry.space_group_name_H-M   'P 1'
#
loop_
_entity.id
_entity.type
_entity.pdbx_description
1 polymer ?
#
loop_
_entity_poly.entity_id
_entity_poly.type
_entity_poly.pdbx_seq_one_letter_code
_entity_poly.pdbx_strand_id
1 'polypeptide(L)'
;DWPIYDRVTETPEEIAELRANYAALVTMTDEYFGLLLDFFDTHDLWSDTALILTTDHGFLLGEHDWWAKNRMPVYDEIAHIPLMIYHPDFAHQGGTRRGALTQTADIMPTVLDMSGQAIPKDVTGRSLVQVLSLDNKERDSLIFGYFGAAVNVCDGRYSYFHYPEVC
;
A
#
# COMPACT_ATOMS: atom_id res chain seq x y z
N ASP A 1 9.90 8.01 -23.94
CA ASP A 1 10.37 8.93 -22.89
C ASP A 1 9.36 8.98 -21.76
N TRP A 2 9.84 9.04 -20.52
CA TRP A 2 8.95 9.11 -19.38
C TRP A 2 8.34 10.52 -19.26
N PRO A 3 7.02 10.66 -18.99
CA PRO A 3 6.40 11.97 -18.85
C PRO A 3 7.04 12.75 -17.69
N ILE A 4 7.16 14.04 -17.85
CA ILE A 4 7.61 14.93 -16.78
C ILE A 4 6.59 14.81 -15.65
N TYR A 5 7.05 14.64 -14.41
CA TYR A 5 6.21 14.56 -13.21
C TYR A 5 5.44 15.88 -12.98
N ASP A 6 4.41 16.12 -13.78
CA ASP A 6 3.67 17.38 -13.81
C ASP A 6 2.22 17.15 -14.28
N ARG A 7 1.58 18.22 -14.68
CA ARG A 7 0.23 18.19 -15.25
C ARG A 7 0.20 17.39 -16.57
N VAL A 8 -0.95 16.79 -16.82
CA VAL A 8 -1.21 16.12 -18.09
C VAL A 8 -1.21 17.13 -19.23
N THR A 9 -0.36 16.89 -20.22
CA THR A 9 -0.26 17.69 -21.47
C THR A 9 -0.46 16.82 -22.71
N GLU A 10 -0.52 15.53 -22.53
CA GLU A 10 -0.64 14.49 -23.54
C GLU A 10 -2.05 14.44 -24.11
N THR A 11 -2.15 13.96 -25.33
CA THR A 11 -3.43 13.69 -25.99
C THR A 11 -4.13 12.48 -25.34
N PRO A 12 -5.46 12.30 -25.51
CA PRO A 12 -6.16 11.12 -25.03
C PRO A 12 -5.57 9.80 -25.52
N GLU A 13 -5.03 9.77 -26.74
CA GLU A 13 -4.39 8.60 -27.33
C GLU A 13 -3.08 8.27 -26.63
N GLU A 14 -2.24 9.27 -26.38
CA GLU A 14 -0.97 9.11 -25.65
C GLU A 14 -1.21 8.69 -24.19
N ILE A 15 -2.23 9.25 -23.53
CA ILE A 15 -2.65 8.82 -22.18
C ILE A 15 -3.05 7.33 -22.18
N ALA A 16 -3.82 6.91 -23.19
CA ALA A 16 -4.24 5.51 -23.29
C ALA A 16 -3.04 4.58 -23.51
N GLU A 17 -2.04 4.99 -24.31
CA GLU A 17 -0.80 4.24 -24.52
C GLU A 17 0.03 4.13 -23.25
N LEU A 18 0.19 5.21 -22.49
CA LEU A 18 0.90 5.20 -21.19
C LEU A 18 0.22 4.27 -20.19
N ARG A 19 -1.11 4.29 -20.11
CA ARG A 19 -1.89 3.38 -19.26
C ARG A 19 -1.74 1.91 -19.70
N ALA A 20 -1.71 1.64 -21.00
CA ALA A 20 -1.47 0.29 -21.51
C ALA A 20 -0.06 -0.22 -21.17
N ASN A 21 0.96 0.64 -21.25
CA ASN A 21 2.32 0.31 -20.83
C ASN A 21 2.41 0.00 -19.34
N TYR A 22 1.73 0.78 -18.48
CA TYR A 22 1.66 0.50 -17.05
C TYR A 22 0.96 -0.84 -16.77
N ALA A 23 -0.17 -1.10 -17.45
CA ALA A 23 -0.89 -2.37 -17.33
C ALA A 23 -0.02 -3.56 -17.73
N ALA A 24 0.82 -3.42 -18.76
CA ALA A 24 1.78 -4.45 -19.17
C ALA A 24 2.82 -4.74 -18.08
N LEU A 25 3.32 -3.71 -17.37
CA LEU A 25 4.22 -3.89 -16.23
C LEU A 25 3.52 -4.61 -15.05
N VAL A 26 2.24 -4.29 -14.80
CA VAL A 26 1.45 -5.00 -13.78
C VAL A 26 1.27 -6.48 -14.16
N THR A 27 0.96 -6.78 -15.43
CA THR A 27 0.86 -8.17 -15.92
C THR A 27 2.18 -8.92 -15.75
N MET A 28 3.30 -8.31 -16.10
CA MET A 28 4.62 -8.90 -15.90
C MET A 28 4.89 -9.17 -14.40
N THR A 29 4.55 -8.23 -13.53
CA THR A 29 4.71 -8.40 -12.08
C THR A 29 3.85 -9.55 -11.55
N ASP A 30 2.62 -9.68 -12.03
CA ASP A 30 1.69 -10.76 -11.68
C ASP A 30 2.24 -12.13 -12.09
N GLU A 31 2.80 -12.24 -13.30
CA GLU A 31 3.46 -13.48 -13.77
C GLU A 31 4.63 -13.88 -12.85
N TYR A 32 5.51 -12.94 -12.50
CA TYR A 32 6.63 -13.23 -11.59
C TYR A 32 6.17 -13.55 -10.18
N PHE A 33 5.10 -12.91 -9.72
CA PHE A 33 4.50 -13.23 -8.43
C PHE A 33 3.88 -14.63 -8.45
N GLY A 34 3.27 -15.03 -9.56
CA GLY A 34 2.81 -16.40 -9.79
C GLY A 34 3.91 -17.43 -9.60
N LEU A 35 5.11 -17.20 -10.16
CA LEU A 35 6.28 -18.08 -9.95
C LEU A 35 6.70 -18.19 -8.48
N LEU A 36 6.59 -17.09 -7.71
CA LEU A 36 6.83 -17.13 -6.28
C LEU A 36 5.80 -18.01 -5.55
N LEU A 37 4.51 -17.91 -5.92
CA LEU A 37 3.47 -18.75 -5.34
C LEU A 37 3.67 -20.22 -5.67
N ASP A 38 4.03 -20.56 -6.92
CA ASP A 38 4.41 -21.93 -7.33
C ASP A 38 5.60 -22.47 -6.52
N PHE A 39 6.55 -21.60 -6.18
CA PHE A 39 7.67 -21.97 -5.31
C PHE A 39 7.20 -22.27 -3.89
N PHE A 40 6.27 -21.50 -3.33
CA PHE A 40 5.63 -21.77 -2.04
C PHE A 40 4.92 -23.12 -2.04
N ASP A 41 4.15 -23.40 -3.10
CA ASP A 41 3.45 -24.68 -3.26
C ASP A 41 4.43 -25.86 -3.34
N THR A 42 5.48 -25.73 -4.15
CA THR A 42 6.45 -26.80 -4.39
C THR A 42 7.26 -27.15 -3.14
N HIS A 43 7.52 -26.18 -2.27
CA HIS A 43 8.37 -26.33 -1.09
C HIS A 43 7.58 -26.40 0.23
N ASP A 44 6.25 -26.47 0.18
CA ASP A 44 5.36 -26.52 1.36
C ASP A 44 5.58 -25.35 2.33
N LEU A 45 5.88 -24.15 1.79
CA LEU A 45 6.18 -22.97 2.61
C LEU A 45 4.95 -22.39 3.31
N TRP A 46 3.75 -22.73 2.85
CA TRP A 46 2.52 -22.29 3.51
C TRP A 46 2.36 -22.77 4.95
N SER A 47 3.10 -23.82 5.32
CA SER A 47 3.03 -24.42 6.65
C SER A 47 3.80 -23.62 7.72
N ASP A 48 4.81 -22.83 7.34
CA ASP A 48 5.73 -22.16 8.28
C ASP A 48 6.17 -20.75 7.88
N THR A 49 5.77 -20.28 6.70
CA THR A 49 6.25 -19.02 6.14
C THR A 49 5.08 -18.04 5.94
N ALA A 50 5.22 -16.83 6.48
CA ALA A 50 4.28 -15.74 6.23
C ALA A 50 4.63 -15.02 4.92
N LEU A 51 3.61 -14.52 4.21
CA LEU A 51 3.77 -13.75 2.99
C LEU A 51 3.05 -12.41 3.13
N ILE A 52 3.76 -11.32 2.91
CA ILE A 52 3.21 -9.95 2.88
C ILE A 52 3.43 -9.37 1.49
N LEU A 53 2.34 -9.06 0.79
CA LEU A 53 2.37 -8.37 -0.49
C LEU A 53 1.84 -6.95 -0.31
N THR A 54 2.65 -5.98 -0.66
CA THR A 54 2.30 -4.55 -0.64
C THR A 54 3.19 -3.77 -1.59
N THR A 55 2.97 -2.46 -1.67
CA THR A 55 3.85 -1.50 -2.34
C THR A 55 4.12 -0.31 -1.43
N ASP A 56 5.06 0.54 -1.77
CA ASP A 56 5.41 1.74 -0.99
C ASP A 56 4.42 2.91 -1.21
N HIS A 57 3.90 3.06 -2.42
CA HIS A 57 2.94 4.08 -2.83
C HIS A 57 2.29 3.69 -4.15
N GLY A 58 1.19 4.35 -4.49
CA GLY A 58 0.56 4.27 -5.80
C GLY A 58 1.15 5.27 -6.80
N PHE A 59 0.42 5.47 -7.92
CA PHE A 59 0.90 6.24 -9.05
C PHE A 59 -0.29 6.78 -9.85
N LEU A 60 -0.31 8.07 -10.16
CA LEU A 60 -1.32 8.67 -11.03
C LEU A 60 -0.98 8.43 -12.50
N LEU A 61 -1.98 8.00 -13.25
CA LEU A 61 -1.92 7.71 -14.68
C LEU A 61 -2.81 8.68 -15.48
N GLY A 62 -2.76 9.97 -15.12
CA GLY A 62 -3.58 11.03 -15.67
C GLY A 62 -4.82 11.38 -14.86
N GLU A 63 -5.07 10.69 -13.73
CA GLU A 63 -6.13 11.08 -12.80
C GLU A 63 -5.81 12.46 -12.20
N HIS A 64 -6.87 13.23 -11.90
CA HIS A 64 -6.74 14.60 -11.36
C HIS A 64 -5.88 15.55 -12.18
N ASP A 65 -5.67 15.23 -13.46
CA ASP A 65 -4.84 16.00 -14.38
C ASP A 65 -3.34 16.00 -13.99
N TRP A 66 -2.86 14.86 -13.43
CA TRP A 66 -1.48 14.68 -13.01
C TRP A 66 -0.89 13.32 -13.43
N TRP A 67 0.44 13.33 -13.57
CA TRP A 67 1.26 12.13 -13.71
C TRP A 67 2.09 11.89 -12.46
N ALA A 68 2.31 10.59 -12.15
CA ALA A 68 3.24 10.13 -11.11
C ALA A 68 2.79 10.43 -9.66
N LYS A 69 3.67 10.94 -8.78
CA LYS A 69 3.46 10.91 -7.33
C LYS A 69 4.07 12.03 -6.49
N ASN A 70 4.90 12.90 -7.03
CA ASN A 70 5.81 13.72 -6.20
C ASN A 70 5.41 15.19 -6.02
N ARG A 71 4.48 15.73 -6.79
CA ARG A 71 4.16 17.17 -6.83
C ARG A 71 2.72 17.50 -6.54
N MET A 72 1.84 16.56 -6.70
CA MET A 72 0.39 16.68 -6.50
C MET A 72 0.00 16.38 -5.04
N PRO A 73 -1.20 16.73 -4.61
CA PRO A 73 -1.77 16.22 -3.36
C PRO A 73 -1.71 14.68 -3.33
N VAL A 74 -1.58 14.11 -2.13
CA VAL A 74 -1.56 12.65 -1.99
C VAL A 74 -2.98 12.12 -2.12
N TYR A 75 -3.41 11.96 -3.36
CA TYR A 75 -4.72 11.40 -3.70
C TYR A 75 -4.83 9.93 -3.31
N ASP A 76 -6.04 9.40 -3.34
CA ASP A 76 -6.33 8.02 -2.94
C ASP A 76 -5.55 7.01 -3.80
N GLU A 77 -5.40 7.27 -5.09
CA GLU A 77 -4.62 6.45 -6.02
C GLU A 77 -3.13 6.34 -5.64
N ILE A 78 -2.62 7.28 -4.85
CA ILE A 78 -1.23 7.26 -4.34
C ILE A 78 -1.17 6.63 -2.96
N ALA A 79 -2.17 6.90 -2.09
CA ALA A 79 -2.15 6.55 -0.68
C ALA A 79 -2.80 5.20 -0.36
N HIS A 80 -3.87 4.83 -1.08
CA HIS A 80 -4.64 3.62 -0.85
C HIS A 80 -4.02 2.42 -1.58
N ILE A 81 -2.89 1.98 -1.06
CA ILE A 81 -2.09 0.89 -1.62
C ILE A 81 -2.63 -0.50 -1.22
N PRO A 82 -2.39 -1.54 -2.03
CA PRO A 82 -2.74 -2.90 -1.68
C PRO A 82 -1.92 -3.40 -0.48
N LEU A 83 -2.57 -4.14 0.40
CA LEU A 83 -1.94 -4.91 1.46
C LEU A 83 -2.62 -6.27 1.56
N MET A 84 -1.88 -7.33 1.31
CA MET A 84 -2.31 -8.71 1.49
C MET A 84 -1.34 -9.41 2.42
N ILE A 85 -1.87 -10.12 3.41
CA ILE A 85 -1.06 -10.83 4.41
C ILE A 85 -1.57 -12.25 4.51
N TYR A 86 -0.66 -13.21 4.34
CA TYR A 86 -0.83 -14.59 4.71
C TYR A 86 0.07 -14.91 5.91
N HIS A 87 -0.46 -15.68 6.85
CA HIS A 87 0.30 -16.26 7.95
C HIS A 87 -0.28 -17.63 8.28
N PRO A 88 0.54 -18.68 8.52
CA PRO A 88 0.06 -20.04 8.80
C PRO A 88 -1.00 -20.11 9.90
N ASP A 89 -0.79 -19.40 11.01
CA ASP A 89 -1.73 -19.39 12.15
C ASP A 89 -3.11 -18.82 11.82
N PHE A 90 -3.21 -18.00 10.77
CA PHE A 90 -4.45 -17.37 10.30
C PHE A 90 -4.93 -17.94 8.95
N ALA A 91 -4.36 -19.05 8.48
CA ALA A 91 -4.73 -19.66 7.19
C ALA A 91 -6.23 -19.98 7.08
N HIS A 92 -6.88 -20.32 8.21
CA HIS A 92 -8.32 -20.57 8.29
C HIS A 92 -9.19 -19.34 7.97
N GLN A 93 -8.60 -18.13 7.94
CA GLN A 93 -9.24 -16.87 7.59
C GLN A 93 -8.91 -16.41 6.16
N GLY A 94 -8.25 -17.25 5.36
CA GLY A 94 -7.87 -16.95 3.98
C GLY A 94 -9.06 -16.47 3.13
N GLY A 95 -8.81 -15.54 2.19
CA GLY A 95 -9.82 -14.95 1.32
C GLY A 95 -10.73 -13.91 1.99
N THR A 96 -10.51 -13.57 3.26
CA THR A 96 -11.29 -12.53 3.95
C THR A 96 -10.71 -11.13 3.69
N ARG A 97 -11.57 -10.11 3.80
CA ARG A 97 -11.17 -8.70 3.76
C ARG A 97 -11.30 -8.08 5.15
N ARG A 98 -10.39 -7.17 5.47
CA ARG A 98 -10.38 -6.41 6.72
C ARG A 98 -10.66 -4.94 6.43
N GLY A 99 -11.49 -4.31 7.26
CA GLY A 99 -11.85 -2.90 7.12
C GLY A 99 -11.02 -1.94 7.96
N ALA A 100 -10.04 -2.43 8.70
CA ALA A 100 -9.20 -1.59 9.55
C ALA A 100 -8.29 -0.68 8.72
N LEU A 101 -8.09 0.57 9.19
CA LEU A 101 -7.12 1.48 8.62
C LEU A 101 -5.70 1.03 8.96
N THR A 102 -4.85 0.93 7.94
CA THR A 102 -3.47 0.46 8.06
C THR A 102 -2.50 1.42 7.38
N GLN A 103 -1.23 1.37 7.76
CA GLN A 103 -0.15 2.18 7.20
C GLN A 103 1.07 1.32 6.91
N THR A 104 1.93 1.75 5.99
CA THR A 104 3.22 1.08 5.74
C THR A 104 4.10 1.00 7.00
N ALA A 105 3.98 1.97 7.91
CA ALA A 105 4.65 1.95 9.22
C ALA A 105 4.23 0.75 10.12
N ASP A 106 3.09 0.12 9.83
CA ASP A 106 2.59 -1.03 10.60
C ASP A 106 3.28 -2.34 10.20
N ILE A 107 3.94 -2.41 9.06
CA ILE A 107 4.55 -3.64 8.53
C ILE A 107 5.67 -4.12 9.46
N MET A 108 6.58 -3.24 9.86
CA MET A 108 7.72 -3.62 10.70
C MET A 108 7.26 -4.15 12.08
N PRO A 109 6.40 -3.48 12.87
CA PRO A 109 5.93 -4.04 14.12
C PRO A 109 5.10 -5.31 13.93
N THR A 110 4.41 -5.48 12.80
CA THR A 110 3.70 -6.72 12.47
C THR A 110 4.68 -7.89 12.28
N VAL A 111 5.75 -7.68 11.53
CA VAL A 111 6.79 -8.71 11.32
C VAL A 111 7.48 -9.09 12.63
N LEU A 112 7.78 -8.12 13.50
CA LEU A 112 8.35 -8.38 14.82
C LEU A 112 7.40 -9.22 15.69
N ASP A 113 6.13 -8.85 15.74
CA ASP A 113 5.10 -9.54 16.51
C ASP A 113 4.89 -10.98 16.01
N MET A 114 4.75 -11.18 14.70
CA MET A 114 4.68 -12.51 14.08
C MET A 114 5.91 -13.38 14.38
N SER A 115 7.07 -12.76 14.54
CA SER A 115 8.33 -13.45 14.90
C SER A 115 8.53 -13.62 16.39
N GLY A 116 7.57 -13.24 17.23
CA GLY A 116 7.68 -13.29 18.70
C GLY A 116 8.71 -12.31 19.28
N GLN A 117 9.08 -11.27 18.54
CA GLN A 117 10.02 -10.25 18.96
C GLN A 117 9.33 -9.06 19.61
N ALA A 118 9.97 -8.46 20.62
CA ALA A 118 9.44 -7.26 21.25
C ALA A 118 9.47 -6.06 20.29
N ILE A 119 8.36 -5.35 20.20
CA ILE A 119 8.27 -4.10 19.43
C ILE A 119 8.95 -2.98 20.22
N PRO A 120 9.95 -2.27 19.67
CA PRO A 120 10.60 -1.14 20.32
C PRO A 120 9.61 -0.02 20.67
N LYS A 121 9.86 0.69 21.78
CA LYS A 121 8.92 1.70 22.31
C LYS A 121 8.79 2.96 21.46
N ASP A 122 9.77 3.23 20.62
CA ASP A 122 9.82 4.37 19.70
C ASP A 122 9.17 4.08 18.35
N VAL A 123 8.67 2.87 18.13
CA VAL A 123 7.90 2.50 16.93
C VAL A 123 6.52 3.13 17.00
N THR A 124 6.17 3.90 15.96
CA THR A 124 4.87 4.57 15.82
C THR A 124 3.81 3.73 15.13
N GLY A 125 4.22 2.73 14.34
CA GLY A 125 3.33 1.75 13.71
C GLY A 125 2.72 0.79 14.73
N ARG A 126 1.68 0.08 14.33
CA ARG A 126 0.96 -0.90 15.16
C ARG A 126 1.02 -2.27 14.51
N SER A 127 1.17 -3.33 15.30
CA SER A 127 1.05 -4.69 14.79
C SER A 127 -0.35 -4.95 14.24
N LEU A 128 -0.43 -5.58 13.08
CA LEU A 128 -1.69 -5.95 12.42
C LEU A 128 -2.18 -7.36 12.81
N VAL A 129 -1.49 -8.05 13.71
CA VAL A 129 -1.87 -9.40 14.16
C VAL A 129 -3.29 -9.44 14.72
N GLN A 130 -3.71 -8.41 15.47
CA GLN A 130 -5.07 -8.29 15.99
C GLN A 130 -6.10 -8.06 14.86
N VAL A 131 -5.72 -7.32 13.81
CA VAL A 131 -6.57 -7.12 12.62
C VAL A 131 -6.77 -8.42 11.87
N LEU A 132 -5.69 -9.22 11.71
CA LEU A 132 -5.76 -10.52 11.05
C LEU A 132 -6.69 -11.49 11.78
N SER A 133 -6.63 -11.53 13.11
CA SER A 133 -7.40 -12.49 13.91
C SER A 133 -8.87 -12.11 14.09
N LEU A 134 -9.17 -10.83 14.35
CA LEU A 134 -10.47 -10.39 14.86
C LEU A 134 -11.11 -9.22 14.07
N ASP A 135 -10.46 -8.72 13.03
CA ASP A 135 -10.86 -7.49 12.31
C ASP A 135 -11.05 -6.28 13.25
N ASN A 136 -10.23 -6.21 14.28
CA ASN A 136 -10.29 -5.12 15.25
C ASN A 136 -9.89 -3.80 14.59
N LYS A 137 -10.63 -2.75 14.90
CA LYS A 137 -10.31 -1.39 14.46
C LYS A 137 -9.20 -0.83 15.35
N GLU A 138 -7.97 -0.83 14.85
CA GLU A 138 -6.79 -0.38 15.60
C GLU A 138 -6.70 1.15 15.72
N ARG A 139 -7.33 1.88 14.81
CA ARG A 139 -7.33 3.35 14.79
C ARG A 139 -8.58 3.91 14.12
N ASP A 140 -8.97 5.12 14.53
CA ASP A 140 -10.09 5.85 13.93
C ASP A 140 -9.66 6.73 12.77
N SER A 141 -8.38 7.06 12.70
CA SER A 141 -7.81 7.85 11.63
C SER A 141 -6.32 7.52 11.45
N LEU A 142 -5.78 7.90 10.30
CA LEU A 142 -4.36 7.81 10.01
C LEU A 142 -3.85 9.10 9.38
N ILE A 143 -2.54 9.31 9.48
CA ILE A 143 -1.85 10.48 8.93
C ILE A 143 -0.88 10.00 7.87
N PHE A 144 -0.88 10.68 6.72
CA PHE A 144 0.05 10.42 5.64
C PHE A 144 0.35 11.72 4.88
N GLY A 145 1.37 11.73 4.05
CA GLY A 145 1.76 12.93 3.32
C GLY A 145 3.21 12.91 2.87
N TYR A 146 3.67 14.04 2.37
CA TYR A 146 5.06 14.24 1.99
C TYR A 146 5.79 15.05 3.06
N PHE A 147 7.02 14.65 3.35
CA PHE A 147 7.87 15.42 4.25
C PHE A 147 8.08 16.86 3.71
N GLY A 148 7.78 17.86 4.53
CA GLY A 148 7.89 19.28 4.17
C GLY A 148 6.80 19.81 3.24
N ALA A 149 5.72 19.03 3.01
CA ALA A 149 4.58 19.43 2.18
C ALA A 149 3.25 19.18 2.90
N ALA A 150 2.17 18.94 2.14
CA ALA A 150 0.86 18.68 2.72
C ALA A 150 0.84 17.43 3.61
N VAL A 151 0.14 17.53 4.73
CA VAL A 151 -0.17 16.42 5.63
C VAL A 151 -1.65 16.10 5.53
N ASN A 152 -1.99 14.84 5.37
CA ASN A 152 -3.34 14.37 5.21
C ASN A 152 -3.78 13.58 6.44
N VAL A 153 -5.04 13.73 6.83
CA VAL A 153 -5.71 12.89 7.82
C VAL A 153 -6.87 12.19 7.15
N CYS A 154 -6.96 10.87 7.29
CA CYS A 154 -8.04 10.05 6.73
C CYS A 154 -8.71 9.22 7.83
N ASP A 155 -10.05 9.17 7.84
CA ASP A 155 -10.86 8.34 8.73
C ASP A 155 -11.46 7.10 8.03
N GLY A 156 -11.02 6.83 6.78
CA GLY A 156 -11.52 5.76 5.93
C GLY A 156 -12.73 6.17 5.08
N ARG A 157 -13.29 7.37 5.30
CA ARG A 157 -14.38 7.93 4.50
C ARG A 157 -14.02 9.28 3.90
N TYR A 158 -13.31 10.10 4.67
CA TYR A 158 -12.88 11.42 4.26
C TYR A 158 -11.38 11.57 4.44
N SER A 159 -10.74 12.30 3.52
CA SER A 159 -9.35 12.75 3.61
C SER A 159 -9.33 14.27 3.72
N TYR A 160 -8.72 14.79 4.77
CA TYR A 160 -8.47 16.22 4.96
C TYR A 160 -7.01 16.53 4.65
N PHE A 161 -6.77 17.53 3.81
CA PHE A 161 -5.44 17.96 3.38
C PHE A 161 -5.09 19.26 4.11
N HIS A 162 -4.04 19.22 4.91
CA HIS A 162 -3.48 20.40 5.55
C HIS A 162 -2.20 20.83 4.82
N TYR A 163 -2.24 22.02 4.25
CA TYR A 163 -1.07 22.64 3.63
C TYR A 163 -0.40 23.55 4.66
N PRO A 164 0.92 23.39 4.94
CA PRO A 164 1.63 24.30 5.81
C PRO A 164 1.64 25.70 5.22
N GLU A 165 1.59 26.72 6.06
CA GLU A 165 1.86 28.09 5.62
C GLU A 165 3.28 28.14 5.07
N VAL A 166 3.42 28.70 3.87
CA VAL A 166 4.73 28.92 3.25
C VAL A 166 5.41 30.02 4.06
N CYS A 167 6.45 29.66 4.82
CA CYS A 167 7.31 30.62 5.51
C CYS A 167 8.27 31.30 4.54
#